data_6ba8862e54911a405ab2c4f962b693c5
#
_entry.id   6ba8862e54911a405ab2c4f962b693c5
#
_cell.length_a   1.000
_cell.length_b   1.000
_cell.length_c   1.000
_cell.angle_alpha   90.00
_cell.angle_beta   90.00
_cell.angle_gamma   90.00
#
_symmetry.space_group_name_H-M   'P 1'
#
loop_
_entity.id
_entity.type
_entity.pdbx_description
1 polymer ?
#
loop_
_entity_poly.entity_id
_entity_poly.type
_entity_poly.pdbx_seq_one_letter_code
_entity_poly.pdbx_strand_id
1 'polypeptide(L)'
;MCTQTPARLTRGFPLALTAFATLLSIVEPAVSGAQDTRLDPRDTTHSQKQAPFFTKKDAILAGSFVAATVLMFPLDKQAAHALQDSSTQTNRFLKHTTTDVEIITSPGAYIIGGALYAVGRLGKWDRMADLGWHGTEAVLFAQGVTTVLKGAVGRGRPFLSDGTDPGDYHPGKGFSQADYTSFPSGHTSTAFAAAAAVTNETTRWWPRSVWIVGPLMYGGATAVGLSRMYHNRHWGSDVLLGAAIGTFSGRKVVQYAHGHPNNRLDRIMLRTTVVPDGRGGVSVGTSIPLP
;
A
#
# COMPACT_ATOMS: atom_id res chain seq x y z
N MET A 1 3.12 19.70 51.86
CA MET A 1 4.07 20.09 50.79
C MET A 1 4.55 18.78 50.15
N CYS A 2 3.88 18.33 49.09
CA CYS A 2 4.32 17.20 48.27
C CYS A 2 4.97 17.77 47.01
N THR A 3 6.27 17.64 46.90
CA THR A 3 7.04 18.00 45.72
C THR A 3 6.86 16.91 44.67
N GLN A 4 6.11 17.23 43.61
CA GLN A 4 6.05 16.40 42.44
C GLN A 4 7.36 16.56 41.64
N THR A 5 8.09 15.46 41.48
CA THR A 5 9.25 15.35 40.60
C THR A 5 8.75 15.32 39.16
N PRO A 6 9.28 16.15 38.25
CA PRO A 6 8.86 16.10 36.85
C PRO A 6 9.33 14.80 36.20
N ALA A 7 8.38 14.08 35.57
CA ALA A 7 8.65 12.87 34.81
C ALA A 7 9.66 13.20 33.68
N ARG A 8 10.79 12.49 33.67
CA ARG A 8 11.79 12.55 32.59
C ARG A 8 11.14 12.10 31.30
N LEU A 9 11.01 13.00 30.34
CA LEU A 9 10.70 12.71 28.95
C LEU A 9 11.63 11.61 28.46
N THR A 10 11.05 10.46 28.13
CA THR A 10 11.78 9.30 27.63
C THR A 10 12.39 9.64 26.25
N ARG A 11 13.71 9.65 26.17
CA ARG A 11 14.55 9.95 24.98
C ARG A 11 14.37 8.93 23.81
N GLY A 12 13.42 8.00 23.87
CA GLY A 12 13.25 6.96 22.86
C GLY A 12 12.29 7.30 21.71
N PHE A 13 11.41 8.29 21.88
CA PHE A 13 10.39 8.61 20.87
C PHE A 13 10.95 9.16 19.55
N PRO A 14 11.97 10.03 19.54
CA PRO A 14 12.53 10.51 18.27
C PRO A 14 13.25 9.41 17.46
N LEU A 15 13.80 8.39 18.11
CA LEU A 15 14.51 7.28 17.42
C LEU A 15 13.57 6.35 16.67
N ALA A 16 12.39 6.04 17.19
CA ALA A 16 11.42 5.18 16.50
C ALA A 16 10.78 5.91 15.30
N LEU A 17 10.50 7.20 15.45
CA LEU A 17 9.94 8.03 14.38
C LEU A 17 10.98 8.32 13.26
N THR A 18 12.24 8.53 13.63
CA THR A 18 13.34 8.69 12.67
C THR A 18 13.69 7.39 11.97
N ALA A 19 13.64 6.23 12.64
CA ALA A 19 13.82 4.94 12.00
C ALA A 19 12.72 4.65 10.97
N PHE A 20 11.47 5.03 11.26
CA PHE A 20 10.35 4.90 10.33
C PHE A 20 10.49 5.86 9.14
N ALA A 21 10.90 7.11 9.38
CA ALA A 21 11.15 8.10 8.32
C ALA A 21 12.36 7.75 7.45
N THR A 22 13.43 7.18 8.01
CA THR A 22 14.62 6.75 7.27
C THR A 22 14.35 5.50 6.42
N LEU A 23 13.47 4.61 6.85
CA LEU A 23 13.07 3.47 6.01
C LEU A 23 12.28 3.92 4.77
N LEU A 24 11.50 4.99 4.89
CA LEU A 24 10.78 5.57 3.75
C LEU A 24 11.71 6.25 2.74
N SER A 25 12.82 6.82 3.20
CA SER A 25 13.82 7.43 2.29
C SER A 25 14.64 6.39 1.52
N ILE A 26 14.69 5.13 2.01
CA ILE A 26 15.34 3.99 1.31
C ILE A 26 14.42 3.40 0.22
N VAL A 27 13.11 3.71 0.24
CA VAL A 27 12.22 3.44 -0.89
C VAL A 27 12.51 4.47 -1.99
N GLU A 28 13.77 4.56 -2.41
CA GLU A 28 14.06 5.20 -3.68
C GLU A 28 13.23 4.47 -4.74
N PRO A 29 12.41 5.21 -5.51
CA PRO A 29 11.78 4.62 -6.66
C PRO A 29 12.93 4.12 -7.53
N ALA A 30 13.11 2.82 -7.58
CA ALA A 30 14.00 2.22 -8.56
C ALA A 30 13.43 2.63 -9.92
N VAL A 31 13.92 3.73 -10.46
CA VAL A 31 13.70 4.12 -11.83
C VAL A 31 14.27 2.97 -12.64
N SER A 32 13.40 2.03 -12.98
CA SER A 32 13.69 1.10 -14.05
C SER A 32 13.83 1.99 -15.27
N GLY A 33 15.08 2.20 -15.72
CA GLY A 33 15.34 2.99 -16.91
C GLY A 33 14.48 2.41 -18.02
N ALA A 34 13.40 3.08 -18.33
CA ALA A 34 12.76 2.93 -19.61
C ALA A 34 13.78 3.48 -20.61
N GLN A 35 14.61 2.59 -21.15
CA GLN A 35 15.35 2.88 -22.36
C GLN A 35 14.28 3.17 -23.41
N ASP A 36 14.20 4.42 -23.81
CA ASP A 36 13.49 4.88 -24.99
C ASP A 36 14.25 4.29 -26.21
N THR A 37 14.04 3.00 -26.45
CA THR A 37 14.47 2.35 -27.67
C THR A 37 13.48 2.81 -28.74
N ARG A 38 13.83 3.90 -29.44
CA ARG A 38 13.31 4.14 -30.78
C ARG A 38 13.56 2.85 -31.56
N LEU A 39 12.48 2.11 -31.78
CA LEU A 39 12.51 0.89 -32.58
C LEU A 39 13.00 1.26 -33.98
N ASP A 40 14.21 0.84 -34.28
CA ASP A 40 14.65 0.76 -35.67
C ASP A 40 13.82 -0.36 -36.34
N PRO A 41 13.03 -0.07 -37.40
CA PRO A 41 12.16 -1.06 -38.01
C PRO A 41 12.89 -2.27 -38.61
N ARG A 42 14.21 -2.31 -38.57
CA ARG A 42 15.05 -3.32 -39.23
C ARG A 42 15.62 -4.37 -38.30
N ASP A 43 15.43 -4.26 -36.96
CA ASP A 43 15.99 -5.22 -36.01
C ASP A 43 14.91 -6.16 -35.46
N THR A 44 14.54 -7.17 -36.25
CA THR A 44 13.51 -8.18 -35.91
C THR A 44 14.08 -9.37 -35.14
N THR A 45 15.31 -9.35 -34.64
CA THR A 45 15.97 -10.53 -34.06
C THR A 45 16.35 -10.43 -32.58
N HIS A 46 16.11 -9.31 -31.90
CA HIS A 46 16.30 -9.25 -30.45
C HIS A 46 15.06 -9.73 -29.72
N SER A 47 15.02 -11.04 -29.40
CA SER A 47 14.21 -11.56 -28.29
C SER A 47 14.50 -10.71 -27.06
N GLN A 48 13.62 -9.76 -26.75
CA GLN A 48 13.71 -8.99 -25.50
C GLN A 48 13.68 -9.98 -24.33
N LYS A 49 14.84 -10.23 -23.71
CA LYS A 49 14.90 -10.97 -22.45
C LYS A 49 13.99 -10.22 -21.48
N GLN A 50 12.82 -10.80 -21.23
CA GLN A 50 11.90 -10.25 -20.22
C GLN A 50 12.68 -10.11 -18.91
N ALA A 51 12.71 -8.90 -18.36
CA ALA A 51 13.35 -8.67 -17.09
C ALA A 51 12.72 -9.59 -16.03
N PRO A 52 13.51 -10.19 -15.13
CA PRO A 52 12.97 -11.12 -14.14
C PRO A 52 11.92 -10.42 -13.29
N PHE A 53 10.79 -11.11 -13.04
CA PHE A 53 9.69 -10.57 -12.25
C PHE A 53 10.12 -10.19 -10.83
N PHE A 54 11.05 -10.94 -10.25
CA PHE A 54 11.71 -10.59 -8.99
C PHE A 54 13.19 -10.24 -9.25
N THR A 55 13.58 -9.08 -8.77
CA THR A 55 14.94 -8.54 -8.91
C THR A 55 15.71 -8.59 -7.60
N LYS A 56 17.05 -8.42 -7.66
CA LYS A 56 17.86 -8.25 -6.44
C LYS A 56 17.41 -7.05 -5.60
N LYS A 57 16.94 -5.98 -6.23
CA LYS A 57 16.37 -4.80 -5.54
C LYS A 57 15.11 -5.15 -4.76
N ASP A 58 14.24 -6.00 -5.33
CA ASP A 58 13.05 -6.48 -4.61
C ASP A 58 13.42 -7.34 -3.40
N ALA A 59 14.45 -8.18 -3.51
CA ALA A 59 14.93 -8.97 -2.38
C ALA A 59 15.52 -8.10 -1.26
N ILE A 60 16.29 -7.06 -1.61
CA ILE A 60 16.82 -6.09 -0.63
C ILE A 60 15.66 -5.35 0.05
N LEU A 61 14.70 -4.86 -0.73
CA LEU A 61 13.53 -4.16 -0.20
C LEU A 61 12.71 -5.06 0.74
N ALA A 62 12.45 -6.31 0.34
CA ALA A 62 11.76 -7.30 1.18
C ALA A 62 12.53 -7.55 2.47
N GLY A 63 13.83 -7.80 2.38
CA GLY A 63 14.71 -8.00 3.53
C GLY A 63 14.70 -6.81 4.49
N SER A 64 14.72 -5.58 3.95
CA SER A 64 14.64 -4.35 4.75
C SER A 64 13.33 -4.24 5.50
N PHE A 65 12.19 -4.52 4.87
CA PHE A 65 10.89 -4.52 5.53
C PHE A 65 10.78 -5.61 6.59
N VAL A 66 11.27 -6.83 6.31
CA VAL A 66 11.29 -7.93 7.27
C VAL A 66 12.15 -7.55 8.48
N ALA A 67 13.37 -7.05 8.25
CA ALA A 67 14.26 -6.60 9.31
C ALA A 67 13.62 -5.50 10.16
N ALA A 68 13.02 -4.50 9.53
CA ALA A 68 12.33 -3.42 10.24
C ALA A 68 11.14 -3.93 11.07
N THR A 69 10.35 -4.86 10.51
CA THR A 69 9.23 -5.48 11.23
C THR A 69 9.74 -6.23 12.46
N VAL A 70 10.80 -7.03 12.31
CA VAL A 70 11.41 -7.78 13.43
C VAL A 70 11.96 -6.84 14.50
N LEU A 71 12.67 -5.79 14.09
CA LEU A 71 13.23 -4.79 15.02
C LEU A 71 12.13 -3.96 15.72
N MET A 72 10.95 -3.86 15.13
CA MET A 72 9.83 -3.14 15.72
C MET A 72 9.09 -3.93 16.82
N PHE A 73 9.08 -5.27 16.79
CA PHE A 73 8.39 -6.08 17.79
C PHE A 73 8.74 -5.72 19.24
N PRO A 74 10.01 -5.60 19.64
CA PRO A 74 10.38 -5.21 21.01
C PRO A 74 9.97 -3.76 21.34
N LEU A 75 9.72 -2.92 20.33
CA LEU A 75 9.33 -1.53 20.49
C LEU A 75 7.80 -1.33 20.47
N ASP A 76 7.01 -2.34 20.08
CA ASP A 76 5.56 -2.25 19.94
C ASP A 76 4.87 -1.71 21.20
N LYS A 77 5.23 -2.25 22.37
CA LYS A 77 4.69 -1.81 23.66
C LYS A 77 5.02 -0.35 23.94
N GLN A 78 6.26 0.08 23.74
CA GLN A 78 6.69 1.45 23.99
C GLN A 78 6.00 2.43 23.06
N ALA A 79 5.87 2.07 21.77
CA ALA A 79 5.17 2.88 20.77
C ALA A 79 3.67 3.01 21.08
N ALA A 80 3.02 1.91 21.49
CA ALA A 80 1.62 1.92 21.90
C ALA A 80 1.40 2.86 23.09
N HIS A 81 2.19 2.72 24.17
CA HIS A 81 2.09 3.59 25.34
C HIS A 81 2.32 5.07 25.02
N ALA A 82 3.34 5.38 24.21
CA ALA A 82 3.65 6.75 23.83
C ALA A 82 2.52 7.43 23.03
N LEU A 83 1.83 6.66 22.15
CA LEU A 83 0.70 7.16 21.38
C LEU A 83 -0.60 7.24 22.18
N GLN A 84 -0.75 6.45 23.24
CA GLN A 84 -1.90 6.48 24.14
C GLN A 84 -1.72 7.45 25.32
N ASP A 85 -0.57 8.13 25.43
CA ASP A 85 -0.36 9.14 26.47
C ASP A 85 -1.37 10.29 26.36
N SER A 86 -1.84 10.80 27.51
CA SER A 86 -2.87 11.83 27.60
C SER A 86 -2.52 13.09 26.81
N SER A 87 -1.24 13.49 26.81
CA SER A 87 -0.77 14.67 26.07
C SER A 87 -0.89 14.47 24.55
N THR A 88 -0.63 13.26 24.06
CA THR A 88 -0.76 12.89 22.65
C THR A 88 -2.24 12.81 22.25
N GLN A 89 -3.07 12.16 23.05
CA GLN A 89 -4.50 11.96 22.76
C GLN A 89 -5.35 13.24 22.85
N THR A 90 -4.93 14.24 23.66
CA THR A 90 -5.61 15.54 23.74
C THR A 90 -5.24 16.52 22.64
N ASN A 91 -4.24 16.20 21.81
CA ASN A 91 -3.83 17.04 20.70
C ASN A 91 -4.88 17.04 19.59
N ARG A 92 -5.58 18.19 19.43
CA ARG A 92 -6.67 18.34 18.44
C ARG A 92 -6.21 18.12 17.00
N PHE A 93 -5.02 18.58 16.64
CA PHE A 93 -4.48 18.41 15.30
C PHE A 93 -4.29 16.93 14.96
N LEU A 94 -3.65 16.16 15.87
CA LEU A 94 -3.46 14.72 15.68
C LEU A 94 -4.81 13.99 15.58
N LYS A 95 -5.76 14.33 16.47
CA LYS A 95 -7.09 13.71 16.50
C LYS A 95 -7.85 13.89 15.18
N HIS A 96 -7.88 15.10 14.62
CA HIS A 96 -8.58 15.34 13.35
C HIS A 96 -7.85 14.69 12.19
N THR A 97 -6.54 14.93 12.06
CA THR A 97 -5.76 14.38 10.93
C THR A 97 -5.79 12.86 10.89
N THR A 98 -5.69 12.18 12.04
CA THR A 98 -5.70 10.71 12.08
C THR A 98 -7.06 10.13 11.72
N THR A 99 -8.16 10.80 12.03
CA THR A 99 -9.51 10.37 11.65
C THR A 99 -9.74 10.56 10.14
N ASP A 100 -9.36 11.70 9.59
CA ASP A 100 -9.61 12.03 8.19
C ASP A 100 -8.84 11.13 7.22
N VAL A 101 -7.58 10.78 7.53
CA VAL A 101 -6.77 9.92 6.64
C VAL A 101 -7.28 8.48 6.59
N GLU A 102 -8.03 8.00 7.57
CA GLU A 102 -8.59 6.64 7.56
C GLU A 102 -9.68 6.47 6.50
N ILE A 103 -10.52 7.49 6.29
CA ILE A 103 -11.62 7.46 5.33
C ILE A 103 -11.09 7.29 3.91
N ILE A 104 -9.92 7.88 3.60
CA ILE A 104 -9.31 7.81 2.27
C ILE A 104 -8.91 6.38 1.90
N THR A 105 -8.59 5.52 2.88
CA THR A 105 -8.08 4.16 2.61
C THR A 105 -9.15 3.10 2.49
N SER A 106 -10.18 3.13 3.32
CA SER A 106 -11.26 2.15 3.25
C SER A 106 -12.57 2.77 3.74
N PRO A 107 -13.56 2.94 2.86
CA PRO A 107 -13.65 2.41 1.47
C PRO A 107 -13.06 3.31 0.39
N GLY A 108 -12.45 4.47 0.74
CA GLY A 108 -12.04 5.52 -0.20
C GLY A 108 -11.18 5.02 -1.36
N ALA A 109 -10.17 4.19 -1.11
CA ALA A 109 -9.27 3.69 -2.16
C ALA A 109 -10.01 2.91 -3.25
N TYR A 110 -11.00 2.10 -2.88
CA TYR A 110 -11.82 1.36 -3.85
C TYR A 110 -12.73 2.28 -4.67
N ILE A 111 -13.33 3.27 -4.02
CA ILE A 111 -14.22 4.25 -4.66
C ILE A 111 -13.39 5.11 -5.64
N ILE A 112 -12.25 5.61 -5.21
CA ILE A 112 -11.37 6.45 -6.05
C ILE A 112 -10.84 5.64 -7.23
N GLY A 113 -10.33 4.43 -7.00
CA GLY A 113 -9.83 3.57 -8.07
C GLY A 113 -10.92 3.19 -9.08
N GLY A 114 -12.09 2.77 -8.60
CA GLY A 114 -13.25 2.47 -9.43
C GLY A 114 -13.76 3.68 -10.23
N ALA A 115 -13.80 4.87 -9.60
CA ALA A 115 -14.19 6.11 -10.27
C ALA A 115 -13.20 6.53 -11.35
N LEU A 116 -11.89 6.48 -11.07
CA LEU A 116 -10.85 6.76 -12.07
C LEU A 116 -10.95 5.79 -13.25
N TYR A 117 -11.15 4.51 -12.98
CA TYR A 117 -11.37 3.51 -14.02
C TYR A 117 -12.61 3.84 -14.86
N ALA A 118 -13.77 4.06 -14.24
CA ALA A 118 -15.02 4.32 -14.94
C ALA A 118 -14.94 5.61 -15.78
N VAL A 119 -14.44 6.70 -15.20
CA VAL A 119 -14.27 7.98 -15.91
C VAL A 119 -13.26 7.84 -17.05
N GLY A 120 -12.14 7.14 -16.82
CA GLY A 120 -11.14 6.87 -17.84
C GLY A 120 -11.72 6.08 -19.02
N ARG A 121 -12.52 5.04 -18.76
CA ARG A 121 -13.18 4.23 -19.79
C ARG A 121 -14.23 5.02 -20.58
N LEU A 122 -15.09 5.76 -19.90
CA LEU A 122 -16.13 6.56 -20.54
C LEU A 122 -15.54 7.73 -21.34
N GLY A 123 -14.50 8.38 -20.80
CA GLY A 123 -13.80 9.50 -21.45
C GLY A 123 -12.77 9.08 -22.51
N LYS A 124 -12.52 7.78 -22.68
CA LYS A 124 -11.46 7.25 -23.56
C LYS A 124 -10.07 7.77 -23.17
N TRP A 125 -9.84 7.90 -21.86
CA TRP A 125 -8.56 8.34 -21.28
C TRP A 125 -7.82 7.11 -20.72
N ASP A 126 -7.08 6.43 -21.59
CA ASP A 126 -6.46 5.14 -21.27
C ASP A 126 -5.59 5.20 -20.03
N ARG A 127 -4.74 6.23 -19.87
CA ARG A 127 -3.89 6.39 -18.67
C ARG A 127 -4.69 6.47 -17.36
N MET A 128 -5.85 7.12 -17.40
CA MET A 128 -6.71 7.21 -16.22
C MET A 128 -7.39 5.88 -15.94
N ALA A 129 -7.82 5.16 -16.99
CA ALA A 129 -8.39 3.83 -16.84
C ALA A 129 -7.37 2.83 -16.30
N ASP A 130 -6.13 2.84 -16.81
CA ASP A 130 -5.02 2.01 -16.33
C ASP A 130 -4.73 2.29 -14.85
N LEU A 131 -4.60 3.57 -14.49
CA LEU A 131 -4.35 3.97 -13.10
C LEU A 131 -5.46 3.48 -12.16
N GLY A 132 -6.71 3.66 -12.55
CA GLY A 132 -7.86 3.23 -11.77
C GLY A 132 -7.94 1.72 -11.62
N TRP A 133 -7.73 0.99 -12.72
CA TRP A 133 -7.79 -0.46 -12.73
C TRP A 133 -6.62 -1.10 -11.97
N HIS A 134 -5.37 -0.80 -12.34
CA HIS A 134 -4.20 -1.38 -11.69
C HIS A 134 -4.09 -0.97 -10.22
N GLY A 135 -4.52 0.26 -9.87
CA GLY A 135 -4.62 0.69 -8.48
C GLY A 135 -5.61 -0.13 -7.68
N THR A 136 -6.80 -0.40 -8.24
CA THR A 136 -7.83 -1.23 -7.61
C THR A 136 -7.36 -2.68 -7.46
N GLU A 137 -6.78 -3.26 -8.52
CA GLU A 137 -6.23 -4.61 -8.52
C GLU A 137 -5.13 -4.77 -7.45
N ALA A 138 -4.23 -3.81 -7.36
CA ALA A 138 -3.17 -3.79 -6.35
C ALA A 138 -3.72 -3.79 -4.92
N VAL A 139 -4.74 -2.97 -4.67
CA VAL A 139 -5.41 -2.90 -3.36
C VAL A 139 -6.14 -4.20 -3.05
N LEU A 140 -6.87 -4.78 -4.00
CA LEU A 140 -7.58 -6.06 -3.83
C LEU A 140 -6.58 -7.20 -3.53
N PHE A 141 -5.48 -7.25 -4.26
CA PHE A 141 -4.43 -8.25 -4.05
C PHE A 141 -3.80 -8.11 -2.66
N ALA A 142 -3.43 -6.87 -2.27
CA ALA A 142 -2.88 -6.59 -0.95
C ALA A 142 -3.84 -6.99 0.17
N GLN A 143 -5.15 -6.71 0.01
CA GLN A 143 -6.17 -7.08 0.99
C GLN A 143 -6.39 -8.60 1.05
N GLY A 144 -6.35 -9.30 -0.07
CA GLY A 144 -6.43 -10.76 -0.11
C GLY A 144 -5.32 -11.40 0.73
N VAL A 145 -4.06 -11.01 0.46
CA VAL A 145 -2.89 -11.46 1.24
C VAL A 145 -3.03 -11.11 2.73
N THR A 146 -3.39 -9.86 3.02
CA THR A 146 -3.56 -9.37 4.39
C THR A 146 -4.65 -10.14 5.14
N THR A 147 -5.78 -10.43 4.50
CA THR A 147 -6.90 -11.15 5.14
C THR A 147 -6.51 -12.58 5.49
N VAL A 148 -5.82 -13.27 4.59
CA VAL A 148 -5.32 -14.63 4.87
C VAL A 148 -4.35 -14.63 6.07
N LEU A 149 -3.39 -13.68 6.07
CA LEU A 149 -2.43 -13.58 7.17
C LEU A 149 -3.10 -13.21 8.50
N LYS A 150 -4.07 -12.29 8.50
CA LYS A 150 -4.85 -11.95 9.71
C LYS A 150 -5.52 -13.16 10.31
N GLY A 151 -6.19 -13.93 9.47
CA GLY A 151 -6.86 -15.17 9.90
C GLY A 151 -5.88 -16.18 10.47
N ALA A 152 -4.78 -16.42 9.78
CA ALA A 152 -3.79 -17.42 10.14
C ALA A 152 -3.02 -17.07 11.42
N VAL A 153 -2.58 -15.81 11.55
CA VAL A 153 -1.75 -15.36 12.68
C VAL A 153 -2.56 -15.13 13.96
N GLY A 154 -3.74 -14.53 13.86
CA GLY A 154 -4.63 -14.33 15.01
C GLY A 154 -4.03 -13.48 16.12
N ARG A 155 -3.38 -12.34 15.77
CA ARG A 155 -2.79 -11.44 16.77
C ARG A 155 -3.84 -10.53 17.40
N GLY A 156 -3.85 -10.41 18.72
CA GLY A 156 -4.67 -9.48 19.49
C GLY A 156 -4.33 -8.02 19.19
N ARG A 157 -5.36 -7.17 19.17
CA ARG A 157 -5.19 -5.73 18.97
C ARG A 157 -4.71 -5.05 20.25
N PRO A 158 -3.95 -3.93 20.17
CA PRO A 158 -3.42 -3.24 21.34
C PRO A 158 -4.50 -2.88 22.38
N PHE A 159 -5.70 -2.51 21.95
CA PHE A 159 -6.79 -2.13 22.88
C PHE A 159 -7.30 -3.29 23.76
N LEU A 160 -7.03 -4.55 23.43
CA LEU A 160 -7.43 -5.70 24.26
C LEU A 160 -6.61 -5.82 25.55
N SER A 161 -5.39 -5.30 25.53
CA SER A 161 -4.45 -5.36 26.65
C SER A 161 -3.98 -3.98 27.12
N ASP A 162 -4.69 -2.91 26.76
CA ASP A 162 -4.27 -1.52 26.99
C ASP A 162 -2.83 -1.24 26.53
N GLY A 163 -2.42 -1.88 25.42
CA GLY A 163 -1.09 -1.73 24.85
C GLY A 163 0.03 -2.44 25.61
N THR A 164 -0.28 -3.38 26.52
CA THR A 164 0.73 -4.03 27.38
C THR A 164 1.24 -5.37 26.86
N ASP A 165 0.45 -6.08 26.04
CA ASP A 165 0.78 -7.42 25.54
C ASP A 165 0.82 -7.49 23.99
N PRO A 166 1.95 -7.15 23.34
CA PRO A 166 2.12 -7.30 21.91
C PRO A 166 2.32 -8.76 21.47
N GLY A 167 2.47 -9.68 22.43
CA GLY A 167 2.71 -11.11 22.20
C GLY A 167 1.45 -11.97 22.21
N ASP A 168 0.25 -11.38 22.27
CA ASP A 168 -1.02 -12.10 22.28
C ASP A 168 -1.35 -12.68 20.89
N TYR A 169 -0.93 -13.92 20.65
CA TYR A 169 -1.13 -14.64 19.37
C TYR A 169 -2.01 -15.88 19.56
N HIS A 170 -3.05 -15.99 18.73
CA HIS A 170 -3.97 -17.12 18.68
C HIS A 170 -4.16 -17.58 17.24
N PRO A 171 -3.29 -18.46 16.71
CA PRO A 171 -3.33 -18.91 15.32
C PRO A 171 -4.72 -19.42 14.92
N GLY A 172 -5.23 -18.94 13.78
CA GLY A 172 -6.54 -19.29 13.27
C GLY A 172 -7.71 -18.47 13.84
N LYS A 173 -7.56 -17.82 15.00
CA LYS A 173 -8.63 -17.08 15.66
C LYS A 173 -9.08 -15.85 14.89
N GLY A 174 -8.18 -15.26 14.08
CA GLY A 174 -8.51 -14.11 13.24
C GLY A 174 -9.52 -14.41 12.12
N PHE A 175 -9.82 -15.66 11.81
CA PHE A 175 -10.90 -16.02 10.88
C PHE A 175 -12.30 -15.88 11.50
N SER A 176 -12.42 -15.93 12.81
CA SER A 176 -13.70 -15.92 13.51
C SER A 176 -13.90 -14.70 14.41
N GLN A 177 -12.84 -14.02 14.83
CA GLN A 177 -12.89 -12.91 15.78
C GLN A 177 -12.12 -11.69 15.29
N ALA A 178 -12.82 -10.57 15.09
CA ALA A 178 -12.24 -9.32 14.57
C ALA A 178 -11.16 -8.71 15.46
N ASP A 179 -11.22 -8.94 16.77
CA ASP A 179 -10.26 -8.42 17.75
C ASP A 179 -8.88 -9.06 17.63
N TYR A 180 -8.82 -10.27 17.03
CA TYR A 180 -7.59 -11.01 16.74
C TYR A 180 -7.11 -10.85 15.30
N THR A 181 -7.46 -9.74 14.66
CA THR A 181 -7.04 -9.40 13.30
C THR A 181 -6.04 -8.24 13.26
N SER A 182 -5.16 -8.13 14.28
CA SER A 182 -4.19 -7.03 14.32
C SER A 182 -3.12 -7.16 13.24
N PHE A 183 -2.48 -8.31 13.10
CA PHE A 183 -1.32 -8.52 12.23
C PHE A 183 -1.69 -9.19 10.90
N PRO A 184 -1.32 -8.61 9.77
CA PRO A 184 -0.79 -7.27 9.54
C PRO A 184 -1.88 -6.19 9.42
N SER A 185 -1.49 -4.89 9.37
CA SER A 185 -2.43 -3.77 9.25
C SER A 185 -3.04 -3.68 7.83
N GLY A 186 -4.37 -3.88 7.73
CA GLY A 186 -5.07 -3.82 6.45
C GLY A 186 -5.17 -2.41 5.85
N HIS A 187 -5.46 -1.39 6.66
CA HIS A 187 -5.50 0.01 6.17
C HIS A 187 -4.14 0.45 5.66
N THR A 188 -3.06 0.10 6.36
CA THR A 188 -1.70 0.39 5.91
C THR A 188 -1.39 -0.34 4.60
N SER A 189 -1.75 -1.62 4.50
CA SER A 189 -1.57 -2.41 3.28
C SER A 189 -2.31 -1.80 2.08
N THR A 190 -3.56 -1.37 2.25
CA THR A 190 -4.33 -0.65 1.23
C THR A 190 -3.65 0.66 0.82
N ALA A 191 -3.27 1.49 1.80
CA ALA A 191 -2.66 2.79 1.52
C ALA A 191 -1.33 2.66 0.75
N PHE A 192 -0.47 1.73 1.18
CA PHE A 192 0.81 1.49 0.51
C PHE A 192 0.65 0.80 -0.86
N ALA A 193 -0.37 -0.04 -1.06
CA ALA A 193 -0.67 -0.61 -2.36
C ALA A 193 -1.10 0.47 -3.36
N ALA A 194 -2.01 1.35 -2.95
CA ALA A 194 -2.42 2.49 -3.74
C ALA A 194 -1.23 3.44 -4.02
N ALA A 195 -0.43 3.76 -3.00
CA ALA A 195 0.76 4.62 -3.15
C ALA A 195 1.76 4.04 -4.14
N ALA A 196 2.04 2.75 -4.05
CA ALA A 196 2.96 2.07 -4.94
C ALA A 196 2.42 2.01 -6.37
N ALA A 197 1.14 1.66 -6.57
CA ALA A 197 0.53 1.60 -7.89
C ALA A 197 0.51 2.98 -8.56
N VAL A 198 0.03 4.02 -7.87
CA VAL A 198 0.00 5.39 -8.40
C VAL A 198 1.40 5.89 -8.76
N THR A 199 2.38 5.69 -7.87
CA THR A 199 3.75 6.13 -8.12
C THR A 199 4.35 5.40 -9.33
N ASN A 200 4.16 4.09 -9.44
CA ASN A 200 4.71 3.33 -10.56
C ASN A 200 4.03 3.68 -11.88
N GLU A 201 2.69 3.81 -11.92
CA GLU A 201 1.99 4.22 -13.14
C GLU A 201 2.38 5.62 -13.60
N THR A 202 2.36 6.60 -12.71
CA THR A 202 2.68 7.98 -13.08
C THR A 202 4.14 8.13 -13.51
N THR A 203 5.08 7.38 -12.91
CA THR A 203 6.48 7.38 -13.30
C THR A 203 6.70 6.85 -14.71
N ARG A 204 5.87 5.92 -15.18
CA ARG A 204 5.91 5.43 -16.57
C ARG A 204 5.56 6.51 -17.58
N TRP A 205 4.62 7.38 -17.24
CA TRP A 205 4.20 8.47 -18.14
C TRP A 205 5.12 9.69 -18.04
N TRP A 206 5.53 10.02 -16.82
CA TRP A 206 6.38 11.15 -16.48
C TRP A 206 7.45 10.73 -15.48
N PRO A 207 8.63 10.30 -15.91
CA PRO A 207 9.66 9.76 -15.00
C PRO A 207 10.05 10.69 -13.86
N ARG A 208 10.02 12.02 -14.10
CA ARG A 208 10.32 13.03 -13.06
C ARG A 208 9.23 13.17 -12.00
N SER A 209 8.01 12.69 -12.26
CA SER A 209 6.90 12.75 -11.30
C SER A 209 7.19 12.00 -10.01
N VAL A 210 8.07 11.00 -10.07
CA VAL A 210 8.47 10.20 -8.91
C VAL A 210 8.95 11.03 -7.74
N TRP A 211 9.62 12.14 -8.00
CA TRP A 211 10.14 13.04 -6.95
C TRP A 211 9.07 13.84 -6.21
N ILE A 212 7.87 13.93 -6.75
CA ILE A 212 6.72 14.62 -6.15
C ILE A 212 5.66 13.60 -5.73
N VAL A 213 5.24 12.75 -6.67
CA VAL A 213 4.16 11.77 -6.44
C VAL A 213 4.59 10.72 -5.41
N GLY A 214 5.83 10.23 -5.49
CA GLY A 214 6.35 9.25 -4.54
C GLY A 214 6.27 9.75 -3.09
N PRO A 215 6.95 10.83 -2.71
CA PRO A 215 6.88 11.38 -1.34
C PRO A 215 5.46 11.71 -0.88
N LEU A 216 4.61 12.25 -1.76
CA LEU A 216 3.22 12.57 -1.43
C LEU A 216 2.41 11.30 -1.11
N MET A 217 2.47 10.31 -1.98
CA MET A 217 1.70 9.08 -1.84
C MET A 217 2.18 8.21 -0.67
N TYR A 218 3.49 7.98 -0.57
CA TYR A 218 4.04 7.20 0.55
C TYR A 218 3.98 7.96 1.88
N GLY A 219 4.10 9.28 1.88
CA GLY A 219 3.88 10.12 3.06
C GLY A 219 2.44 10.01 3.57
N GLY A 220 1.46 10.10 2.68
CA GLY A 220 0.05 9.87 3.01
C GLY A 220 -0.20 8.45 3.53
N ALA A 221 0.36 7.43 2.89
CA ALA A 221 0.25 6.04 3.33
C ALA A 221 0.87 5.82 4.73
N THR A 222 1.98 6.52 5.02
CA THR A 222 2.60 6.51 6.35
C THR A 222 1.70 7.15 7.40
N ALA A 223 1.09 8.28 7.07
CA ALA A 223 0.13 8.94 7.97
C ALA A 223 -1.04 8.01 8.31
N VAL A 224 -1.54 7.23 7.34
CA VAL A 224 -2.53 6.17 7.59
C VAL A 224 -2.00 5.13 8.57
N GLY A 225 -0.78 4.62 8.37
CA GLY A 225 -0.18 3.64 9.29
C GLY A 225 -0.07 4.18 10.72
N LEU A 226 0.39 5.41 10.87
CA LEU A 226 0.48 6.08 12.17
C LEU A 226 -0.90 6.32 12.80
N SER A 227 -1.92 6.65 12.02
CA SER A 227 -3.29 6.80 12.52
C SER A 227 -3.81 5.51 13.15
N ARG A 228 -3.48 4.34 12.55
CA ARG A 228 -3.90 3.05 13.10
C ARG A 228 -3.27 2.75 14.47
N MET A 229 -2.01 3.16 14.66
CA MET A 229 -1.34 3.08 15.97
C MET A 229 -1.94 4.09 16.96
N TYR A 230 -2.20 5.33 16.54
CA TYR A 230 -2.83 6.37 17.35
C TYR A 230 -4.21 5.95 17.87
N HIS A 231 -5.01 5.27 17.05
CA HIS A 231 -6.33 4.75 17.41
C HIS A 231 -6.28 3.41 18.16
N ASN A 232 -5.09 2.98 18.64
CA ASN A 232 -4.91 1.74 19.40
C ASN A 232 -5.40 0.47 18.66
N ARG A 233 -5.40 0.48 17.31
CA ARG A 233 -5.93 -0.60 16.47
C ARG A 233 -4.86 -1.57 15.98
N HIS A 234 -3.63 -1.12 15.87
CA HIS A 234 -2.50 -1.88 15.34
C HIS A 234 -1.20 -1.56 16.05
N TRP A 235 -0.35 -2.56 16.21
CA TRP A 235 1.01 -2.43 16.67
C TRP A 235 1.90 -1.84 15.57
N GLY A 236 3.06 -1.28 15.91
CA GLY A 236 4.00 -0.75 14.93
C GLY A 236 4.52 -1.81 13.95
N SER A 237 4.78 -3.02 14.44
CA SER A 237 5.16 -4.16 13.59
C SER A 237 4.07 -4.58 12.61
N ASP A 238 2.76 -4.47 12.99
CA ASP A 238 1.63 -4.72 12.08
C ASP A 238 1.61 -3.72 10.92
N VAL A 239 1.93 -2.47 11.23
CA VAL A 239 1.99 -1.36 10.27
C VAL A 239 3.14 -1.58 9.29
N LEU A 240 4.32 -1.94 9.76
CA LEU A 240 5.49 -2.19 8.90
C LEU A 240 5.27 -3.36 7.94
N LEU A 241 4.71 -4.48 8.42
CA LEU A 241 4.40 -5.59 7.52
C LEU A 241 3.26 -5.23 6.55
N GLY A 242 2.25 -4.47 7.00
CA GLY A 242 1.22 -3.93 6.12
C GLY A 242 1.80 -3.06 5.01
N ALA A 243 2.74 -2.17 5.33
CA ALA A 243 3.46 -1.34 4.36
C ALA A 243 4.26 -2.18 3.35
N ALA A 244 4.92 -3.24 3.81
CA ALA A 244 5.61 -4.18 2.93
C ALA A 244 4.66 -4.83 1.92
N ILE A 245 3.58 -5.47 2.43
CA ILE A 245 2.59 -6.15 1.58
C ILE A 245 2.02 -5.19 0.55
N GLY A 246 1.61 -3.99 0.98
CA GLY A 246 1.05 -2.97 0.08
C GLY A 246 2.05 -2.54 -0.99
N THR A 247 3.28 -2.18 -0.60
CA THR A 247 4.32 -1.75 -1.54
C THR A 247 4.62 -2.81 -2.59
N PHE A 248 4.77 -4.07 -2.17
CA PHE A 248 5.02 -5.16 -3.12
C PHE A 248 3.81 -5.41 -4.02
N SER A 249 2.59 -5.41 -3.50
CA SER A 249 1.38 -5.59 -4.28
C SER A 249 1.25 -4.53 -5.36
N GLY A 250 1.37 -3.24 -5.01
CA GLY A 250 1.26 -2.15 -5.97
C GLY A 250 2.33 -2.20 -7.06
N ARG A 251 3.60 -2.42 -6.67
CA ARG A 251 4.70 -2.53 -7.64
C ARG A 251 4.54 -3.72 -8.58
N LYS A 252 4.19 -4.89 -8.03
CA LYS A 252 4.15 -6.13 -8.82
C LYS A 252 2.93 -6.23 -9.71
N VAL A 253 1.78 -5.70 -9.29
CA VAL A 253 0.60 -5.61 -10.16
C VAL A 253 0.90 -4.72 -11.37
N VAL A 254 1.41 -3.50 -11.17
CA VAL A 254 1.76 -2.60 -12.28
C VAL A 254 2.85 -3.20 -13.17
N GLN A 255 3.89 -3.80 -12.58
CA GLN A 255 4.95 -4.47 -13.35
C GLN A 255 4.40 -5.63 -14.18
N TYR A 256 3.50 -6.44 -13.63
CA TYR A 256 2.89 -7.57 -14.31
C TYR A 256 2.00 -7.12 -15.46
N ALA A 257 1.11 -6.16 -15.22
CA ALA A 257 0.20 -5.61 -16.21
C ALA A 257 0.95 -5.11 -17.46
N HIS A 258 1.96 -4.29 -17.26
CA HIS A 258 2.75 -3.76 -18.38
C HIS A 258 3.76 -4.75 -18.97
N GLY A 259 4.19 -5.76 -18.23
CA GLY A 259 5.02 -6.85 -18.76
C GLY A 259 4.22 -7.90 -19.52
N HIS A 260 2.91 -7.96 -19.31
CA HIS A 260 2.01 -8.94 -19.94
C HIS A 260 0.77 -8.23 -20.51
N PRO A 261 0.92 -7.43 -21.57
CA PRO A 261 -0.14 -6.58 -22.09
C PRO A 261 -1.36 -7.38 -22.63
N ASN A 262 -1.22 -8.68 -22.81
CA ASN A 262 -2.30 -9.59 -23.23
C ASN A 262 -2.86 -10.43 -22.08
N ASN A 263 -2.57 -10.07 -20.81
CA ASN A 263 -3.14 -10.79 -19.68
C ASN A 263 -4.68 -10.72 -19.70
N ARG A 264 -5.33 -11.75 -19.14
CA ARG A 264 -6.79 -11.90 -19.23
C ARG A 264 -7.54 -10.78 -18.53
N LEU A 265 -7.03 -10.29 -17.37
CA LEU A 265 -7.70 -9.28 -16.56
C LEU A 265 -7.73 -7.93 -17.29
N ASP A 266 -6.59 -7.45 -17.76
CA ASP A 266 -6.52 -6.19 -18.50
C ASP A 266 -7.29 -6.28 -19.81
N ARG A 267 -7.26 -7.42 -20.49
CA ARG A 267 -8.04 -7.63 -21.70
C ARG A 267 -9.54 -7.48 -21.45
N ILE A 268 -10.05 -8.03 -20.36
CA ILE A 268 -11.46 -7.90 -19.99
C ILE A 268 -11.79 -6.47 -19.56
N MET A 269 -11.00 -5.90 -18.68
CA MET A 269 -11.31 -4.63 -18.04
C MET A 269 -10.98 -3.42 -18.93
N LEU A 270 -9.82 -3.41 -19.55
CA LEU A 270 -9.33 -2.24 -20.29
C LEU A 270 -9.65 -2.27 -21.79
N ARG A 271 -9.81 -3.47 -22.39
CA ARG A 271 -9.97 -3.63 -23.85
C ARG A 271 -11.34 -4.09 -24.29
N THR A 272 -12.22 -4.44 -23.35
CA THR A 272 -13.61 -4.78 -23.67
C THR A 272 -14.42 -3.51 -23.83
N THR A 273 -15.08 -3.34 -24.98
CA THR A 273 -15.98 -2.23 -25.27
C THR A 273 -17.40 -2.77 -25.30
N VAL A 274 -18.28 -2.09 -24.59
CA VAL A 274 -19.72 -2.38 -24.58
C VAL A 274 -20.39 -1.25 -25.34
N VAL A 275 -21.02 -1.58 -26.47
CA VAL A 275 -21.66 -0.56 -27.34
C VAL A 275 -23.14 -0.96 -27.51
N PRO A 276 -24.08 -0.04 -27.30
CA PRO A 276 -25.48 -0.28 -27.64
C PRO A 276 -25.60 -0.60 -29.13
N ASP A 277 -26.34 -1.65 -29.49
CA ASP A 277 -26.45 -2.13 -30.89
C ASP A 277 -27.54 -1.40 -31.70
N GLY A 278 -28.15 -0.37 -31.14
CA GLY A 278 -29.24 0.39 -31.77
C GLY A 278 -30.57 -0.35 -31.90
N ARG A 279 -30.64 -1.61 -31.51
CA ARG A 279 -31.86 -2.46 -31.54
C ARG A 279 -32.35 -2.81 -30.13
N GLY A 280 -31.86 -2.09 -29.11
CA GLY A 280 -32.18 -2.36 -27.69
C GLY A 280 -31.30 -3.45 -27.05
N GLY A 281 -30.33 -3.97 -27.79
CA GLY A 281 -29.30 -4.92 -27.32
C GLY A 281 -27.95 -4.23 -27.06
N VAL A 282 -26.98 -5.02 -26.63
CA VAL A 282 -25.62 -4.57 -26.31
C VAL A 282 -24.62 -5.46 -27.00
N SER A 283 -23.77 -4.87 -27.81
CA SER A 283 -22.61 -5.55 -28.43
C SER A 283 -21.37 -5.43 -27.53
N VAL A 284 -20.75 -6.58 -27.25
CA VAL A 284 -19.50 -6.66 -26.48
C VAL A 284 -18.36 -6.97 -27.43
N GLY A 285 -17.46 -6.04 -27.63
CA GLY A 285 -16.26 -6.20 -28.43
C GLY A 285 -14.99 -6.18 -27.59
N THR A 286 -14.00 -6.99 -27.93
CA THR A 286 -12.67 -6.94 -27.31
C THR A 286 -11.66 -6.59 -28.39
N SER A 287 -10.93 -5.48 -28.23
CA SER A 287 -9.83 -5.13 -29.13
C SER A 287 -8.61 -6.00 -28.81
N ILE A 288 -8.17 -6.80 -29.78
CA ILE A 288 -6.91 -7.54 -29.68
C ILE A 288 -5.90 -6.77 -30.53
N PRO A 289 -4.81 -6.22 -29.96
CA PRO A 289 -3.75 -5.68 -30.82
C PRO A 289 -3.17 -6.83 -31.62
N LEU A 290 -3.11 -6.63 -32.93
CA LEU A 290 -2.37 -7.55 -33.81
C LEU A 290 -0.88 -7.42 -33.47
N PRO A 291 -0.11 -8.53 -33.55
CA PRO A 291 1.31 -8.56 -33.25
C PRO A 291 2.13 -7.65 -34.18
#